data_2f327281b29d48acd29e1f8f17bcf39a
#
_entry.id   2f327281b29d48acd29e1f8f17bcf39a
#
_cell.length_a   1.000
_cell.length_b   1.000
_cell.length_c   1.000
_cell.angle_alpha   90.00
_cell.angle_beta   90.00
_cell.angle_gamma   90.00
#
_symmetry.space_group_name_H-M   'P 1'
#
loop_
_entity.id
_entity.type
_entity.pdbx_description
1 polymer ?
#
loop_
_entity_poly.entity_id
_entity_poly.type
_entity_poly.pdbx_seq_one_letter_code
_entity_poly.pdbx_strand_id
1 'polypeptide(L)'
;VSVLMVSKGAAASPAVIGFNAPVGAGDSGDLFYRDTSAGGGGLNDRELAKLLTGQAVGVLREFEALGFSFDREGAAYDVLQPLGSSCPRLVHQSNHTGSATMAMMREELLRRQVKECSGVTALDLLRDRHRVCGLLAADPLRDEIWVISAGAVVLANGGGSGIYADSTYPDGIAGDGYGMAYRAGASLLDMEFVQFEPCRCIWPRKLGISTTLLARGGELRNRLGERFICKRYPGGEGTVAKDMLARLIALEIKAGHVSEHGGVYLDLRMLPEKVLKRDHSMYYERFLRAGIDLTTERIEVAPAAHTFMGGVKIDAGCGCGVPGLFAAGEVTGGIHGANRLGGNAGTEIYVFGKIAGDSAAEYVHRHGQVSISDQERRMIDERVGHLHGRDASVVIQNAKTLIKNTMGTYAGAVRCADGLARAGRIIQELATEFKNYQAASVQELTQFTELKNMMLTAELVVAAAHRRQESRGVHFREDFPERDDRHWCKSIAITPGAASYELTTVARNGEICAEGRRAEKSRREKF
;
A
#
# COMPACT_ATOMS: atom_id res chain seq x y z
N VAL A 1 29.36 -5.20 -0.30
CA VAL A 1 28.79 -4.65 -1.56
C VAL A 1 28.61 -3.15 -1.45
N SER A 2 28.77 -2.41 -2.54
CA SER A 2 28.37 -0.99 -2.61
C SER A 2 26.89 -0.89 -2.88
N VAL A 3 26.24 0.15 -2.32
CA VAL A 3 24.81 0.39 -2.45
C VAL A 3 24.58 1.79 -3.01
N LEU A 4 23.65 1.91 -3.95
CA LEU A 4 23.12 3.16 -4.46
C LEU A 4 21.62 3.19 -4.19
N MET A 5 21.12 4.23 -3.54
CA MET A 5 19.70 4.47 -3.37
C MET A 5 19.20 5.48 -4.41
N VAL A 6 18.15 5.11 -5.15
CA VAL A 6 17.50 5.98 -6.14
C VAL A 6 16.07 6.25 -5.69
N SER A 7 15.68 7.53 -5.63
CA SER A 7 14.36 7.95 -5.15
C SER A 7 13.81 9.12 -5.95
N LYS A 8 12.57 9.02 -6.42
CA LYS A 8 11.91 10.11 -7.15
C LYS A 8 11.31 11.21 -6.27
N GLY A 9 11.23 10.98 -4.95
CA GLY A 9 10.64 11.98 -4.05
C GLY A 9 10.47 11.51 -2.62
N ALA A 10 9.59 12.19 -1.88
CA ALA A 10 9.34 11.94 -0.48
C ALA A 10 8.74 10.54 -0.25
N ALA A 11 9.25 9.84 0.75
CA ALA A 11 8.72 8.54 1.18
C ALA A 11 7.44 8.71 2.02
N ALA A 12 6.56 7.71 1.96
CA ALA A 12 5.37 7.64 2.82
C ALA A 12 5.69 7.21 4.26
N SER A 13 6.86 6.66 4.51
CA SER A 13 7.30 6.09 5.79
C SER A 13 7.21 7.03 7.01
N PRO A 14 7.28 8.38 6.90
CA PRO A 14 7.08 9.26 8.06
C PRO A 14 5.70 9.12 8.72
N ALA A 15 4.70 8.60 8.01
CA ALA A 15 3.33 8.41 8.51
C ALA A 15 3.16 7.13 9.36
N VAL A 16 4.17 6.30 9.48
CA VAL A 16 4.13 5.07 10.31
C VAL A 16 4.06 5.46 11.78
N ILE A 17 2.97 5.07 12.45
CA ILE A 17 2.75 5.39 13.88
C ILE A 17 3.48 4.43 14.82
N GLY A 18 3.87 3.26 14.35
CA GLY A 18 4.55 2.21 15.10
C GLY A 18 4.59 0.91 14.30
N PHE A 19 5.18 -0.11 14.85
CA PHE A 19 5.17 -1.45 14.27
C PHE A 19 4.86 -2.52 15.32
N ASN A 20 4.28 -3.62 14.87
CA ASN A 20 3.90 -4.71 15.74
C ASN A 20 5.09 -5.59 16.09
N ALA A 21 5.34 -5.75 17.38
CA ALA A 21 6.27 -6.73 17.94
C ALA A 21 5.64 -7.38 19.17
N PRO A 22 5.65 -8.71 19.32
CA PRO A 22 5.01 -9.40 20.42
C PRO A 22 5.85 -9.31 21.71
N VAL A 23 5.89 -8.12 22.30
CA VAL A 23 6.64 -7.79 23.53
C VAL A 23 5.73 -7.40 24.70
N GLY A 24 4.42 -7.31 24.47
CA GLY A 24 3.42 -7.04 25.51
C GLY A 24 3.19 -8.23 26.43
N ALA A 25 2.66 -7.97 27.63
CA ALA A 25 2.30 -9.02 28.57
C ALA A 25 1.28 -10.00 27.99
N GLY A 26 1.58 -11.29 28.03
CA GLY A 26 0.72 -12.36 27.50
C GLY A 26 0.72 -12.49 25.97
N ASP A 27 1.50 -11.70 25.25
CA ASP A 27 1.63 -11.80 23.80
C ASP A 27 2.74 -12.81 23.41
N SER A 28 2.67 -13.32 22.17
CA SER A 28 3.64 -14.25 21.61
C SER A 28 3.66 -14.16 20.07
N GLY A 29 4.76 -14.65 19.47
CA GLY A 29 4.84 -14.79 18.01
C GLY A 29 3.71 -15.64 17.42
N ASP A 30 3.26 -16.66 18.13
CA ASP A 30 2.14 -17.51 17.70
C ASP A 30 0.80 -16.78 17.75
N LEU A 31 0.54 -15.99 18.78
CA LEU A 31 -0.67 -15.13 18.84
C LEU A 31 -0.63 -14.09 17.74
N PHE A 32 0.51 -13.46 17.54
CA PHE A 32 0.70 -12.48 16.47
C PHE A 32 0.47 -13.11 15.09
N TYR A 33 0.98 -14.31 14.85
CA TYR A 33 0.74 -15.07 13.61
C TYR A 33 -0.75 -15.41 13.41
N ARG A 34 -1.43 -15.88 14.47
CA ARG A 34 -2.86 -16.19 14.41
C ARG A 34 -3.71 -14.96 14.09
N ASP A 35 -3.45 -13.84 14.75
CA ASP A 35 -4.15 -12.58 14.49
C ASP A 35 -3.92 -12.12 13.04
N THR A 36 -2.66 -12.14 12.58
CA THR A 36 -2.29 -11.75 11.22
C THR A 36 -3.00 -12.61 10.18
N SER A 37 -3.01 -13.94 10.39
CA SER A 37 -3.64 -14.90 9.49
C SER A 37 -5.16 -14.76 9.48
N ALA A 38 -5.77 -14.57 10.66
CA ALA A 38 -7.21 -14.35 10.78
C ALA A 38 -7.62 -13.02 10.12
N GLY A 39 -6.87 -11.95 10.38
CA GLY A 39 -7.06 -10.64 9.75
C GLY A 39 -6.98 -10.69 8.24
N GLY A 40 -6.02 -11.44 7.70
CA GLY A 40 -5.83 -11.63 6.26
C GLY A 40 -6.85 -12.56 5.58
N GLY A 41 -7.90 -13.00 6.31
CA GLY A 41 -8.98 -13.80 5.75
C GLY A 41 -8.55 -15.19 5.24
N GLY A 42 -7.41 -15.70 5.72
CA GLY A 42 -6.87 -17.02 5.35
C GLY A 42 -6.13 -17.05 4.01
N LEU A 43 -5.79 -15.89 3.45
CA LEU A 43 -5.06 -15.78 2.18
C LEU A 43 -3.58 -15.41 2.34
N ASN A 44 -3.10 -15.21 3.56
CA ASN A 44 -1.68 -14.97 3.80
C ASN A 44 -0.83 -16.13 3.27
N ASP A 45 0.31 -15.82 2.70
CA ASP A 45 1.36 -16.80 2.53
C ASP A 45 1.88 -17.21 3.91
N ARG A 46 1.82 -18.51 4.20
CA ARG A 46 2.14 -19.02 5.53
C ARG A 46 3.59 -18.76 5.94
N GLU A 47 4.51 -18.92 5.01
CA GLU A 47 5.93 -18.73 5.24
C GLU A 47 6.24 -17.25 5.48
N LEU A 48 5.73 -16.37 4.62
CA LEU A 48 5.91 -14.93 4.75
C LEU A 48 5.27 -14.38 6.03
N ALA A 49 4.06 -14.84 6.39
CA ALA A 49 3.40 -14.43 7.62
C ALA A 49 4.17 -14.89 8.88
N LYS A 50 4.77 -16.08 8.86
CA LYS A 50 5.64 -16.55 9.94
C LYS A 50 6.95 -15.76 10.03
N LEU A 51 7.56 -15.40 8.90
CA LEU A 51 8.72 -14.52 8.89
C LEU A 51 8.39 -13.15 9.48
N LEU A 52 7.29 -12.52 9.04
CA LEU A 52 6.81 -11.25 9.58
C LEU A 52 6.75 -11.28 11.11
N THR A 53 6.06 -12.28 11.65
CA THR A 53 5.75 -12.33 13.08
C THR A 53 6.93 -12.84 13.93
N GLY A 54 7.74 -13.73 13.38
CA GLY A 54 8.90 -14.31 14.06
C GLY A 54 10.11 -13.38 14.12
N GLN A 55 10.30 -12.52 13.11
CA GLN A 55 11.44 -11.61 13.04
C GLN A 55 11.20 -10.23 13.70
N ALA A 56 9.94 -9.90 14.03
CA ALA A 56 9.57 -8.57 14.54
C ALA A 56 10.36 -8.13 15.78
N VAL A 57 10.57 -9.03 16.75
CA VAL A 57 11.34 -8.72 17.97
C VAL A 57 12.84 -8.56 17.65
N GLY A 58 13.36 -9.29 16.67
CA GLY A 58 14.74 -9.14 16.21
C GLY A 58 14.98 -7.73 15.66
N VAL A 59 14.10 -7.25 14.81
CA VAL A 59 14.15 -5.90 14.25
C VAL A 59 14.07 -4.82 15.33
N LEU A 60 13.18 -4.99 16.31
CA LEU A 60 13.08 -4.06 17.45
C LEU A 60 14.42 -3.93 18.16
N ARG A 61 15.07 -5.05 18.47
CA ARG A 61 16.39 -5.06 19.15
C ARG A 61 17.49 -4.44 18.29
N GLU A 62 17.46 -4.66 16.98
CA GLU A 62 18.41 -4.01 16.06
C GLU A 62 18.27 -2.49 16.07
N PHE A 63 17.03 -1.98 16.11
CA PHE A 63 16.78 -0.52 16.21
C PHE A 63 17.31 0.04 17.53
N GLU A 64 17.10 -0.66 18.65
CA GLU A 64 17.68 -0.25 19.94
C GLU A 64 19.22 -0.27 19.91
N ALA A 65 19.82 -1.27 19.27
CA ALA A 65 21.26 -1.33 19.08
C ALA A 65 21.81 -0.19 18.20
N LEU A 66 20.99 0.38 17.30
CA LEU A 66 21.30 1.58 16.53
C LEU A 66 21.00 2.89 17.31
N GLY A 67 20.55 2.79 18.57
CA GLY A 67 20.29 3.94 19.43
C GLY A 67 18.83 4.44 19.39
N PHE A 68 17.91 3.73 18.75
CA PHE A 68 16.50 4.11 18.77
C PHE A 68 15.86 3.80 20.13
N SER A 69 15.12 4.75 20.66
CA SER A 69 14.42 4.59 21.95
C SER A 69 12.93 4.49 21.74
N PHE A 70 12.35 3.33 22.04
CA PHE A 70 10.91 3.14 22.09
C PHE A 70 10.33 3.63 23.42
N ASP A 71 9.08 4.04 23.41
CA ASP A 71 8.37 4.43 24.63
C ASP A 71 8.25 3.24 25.59
N ARG A 72 8.39 3.52 26.89
CA ARG A 72 8.39 2.52 27.96
C ARG A 72 7.56 2.96 29.15
N GLU A 73 6.94 1.98 29.80
CA GLU A 73 6.32 2.13 31.12
C GLU A 73 7.18 1.33 32.14
N GLY A 74 8.03 2.03 32.86
CA GLY A 74 9.06 1.40 33.70
C GLY A 74 10.06 0.62 32.85
N ALA A 75 10.23 -0.69 33.12
CA ALA A 75 11.11 -1.58 32.35
C ALA A 75 10.43 -2.18 31.11
N ALA A 76 9.10 -2.15 31.04
CA ALA A 76 8.35 -2.72 29.91
C ALA A 76 8.20 -1.71 28.76
N TYR A 77 7.99 -2.22 27.53
CA TYR A 77 7.58 -1.38 26.42
C TYR A 77 6.16 -0.87 26.63
N ASP A 78 5.93 0.42 26.35
CA ASP A 78 4.59 0.95 26.18
C ASP A 78 4.07 0.47 24.81
N VAL A 79 3.02 -0.34 24.82
CA VAL A 79 2.47 -0.94 23.60
C VAL A 79 1.00 -0.60 23.45
N LEU A 80 0.63 -0.15 22.27
CA LEU A 80 -0.76 0.09 21.90
C LEU A 80 -1.39 -1.18 21.32
N GLN A 81 -2.71 -1.29 21.47
CA GLN A 81 -3.48 -2.39 20.85
C GLN A 81 -4.01 -1.97 19.49
N PRO A 82 -3.50 -2.55 18.37
CA PRO A 82 -4.04 -2.31 17.06
C PRO A 82 -5.43 -2.92 16.90
N LEU A 83 -6.29 -2.29 16.11
CA LEU A 83 -7.59 -2.85 15.76
C LEU A 83 -7.43 -4.23 15.09
N GLY A 84 -8.16 -5.21 15.60
CA GLY A 84 -8.12 -6.60 15.11
C GLY A 84 -7.03 -7.46 15.75
N SER A 85 -6.17 -6.92 16.61
CA SER A 85 -5.20 -7.69 17.39
C SER A 85 -5.78 -8.17 18.72
N SER A 86 -5.42 -9.39 19.13
CA SER A 86 -5.85 -9.96 20.41
C SER A 86 -5.08 -9.40 21.61
N CYS A 87 -3.86 -8.89 21.39
CA CYS A 87 -2.98 -8.33 22.40
C CYS A 87 -2.43 -6.95 21.98
N PRO A 88 -2.09 -6.08 22.95
CA PRO A 88 -1.27 -4.90 22.71
C PRO A 88 0.12 -5.32 22.24
N ARG A 89 0.58 -4.81 21.08
CA ARG A 89 1.89 -5.14 20.50
C ARG A 89 2.49 -4.06 19.61
N LEU A 90 1.80 -2.94 19.44
CA LEU A 90 2.32 -1.84 18.62
C LEU A 90 3.32 -1.06 19.45
N VAL A 91 4.62 -1.26 19.17
CA VAL A 91 5.70 -0.45 19.74
C VAL A 91 5.79 0.88 19.00
N HIS A 92 6.08 1.96 19.73
CA HIS A 92 6.07 3.31 19.18
C HIS A 92 7.07 4.23 19.89
N GLN A 93 7.26 5.40 19.31
CA GLN A 93 7.92 6.55 19.95
C GLN A 93 6.94 7.72 19.83
N SER A 94 6.10 7.91 20.84
CA SER A 94 4.99 8.88 20.84
C SER A 94 4.16 8.77 19.55
N ASN A 95 3.95 9.88 18.84
CA ASN A 95 3.27 9.91 17.54
C ASN A 95 4.25 10.08 16.36
N HIS A 96 5.54 9.84 16.57
CA HIS A 96 6.60 10.20 15.62
C HIS A 96 7.46 9.01 15.16
N THR A 97 7.05 7.77 15.43
CA THR A 97 7.85 6.56 15.14
C THR A 97 8.41 6.55 13.72
N GLY A 98 7.59 6.78 12.71
CA GLY A 98 8.02 6.76 11.32
C GLY A 98 9.05 7.84 10.99
N SER A 99 8.84 9.09 11.42
CA SER A 99 9.79 10.17 11.19
C SER A 99 11.10 9.97 11.98
N ALA A 100 11.01 9.46 13.20
CA ALA A 100 12.18 9.20 14.04
C ALA A 100 13.02 8.02 13.50
N THR A 101 12.38 6.91 13.09
CA THR A 101 13.10 5.79 12.46
C THR A 101 13.73 6.18 11.15
N MET A 102 13.06 7.02 10.34
CA MET A 102 13.65 7.54 9.10
C MET A 102 14.85 8.44 9.36
N ALA A 103 14.82 9.28 10.40
CA ALA A 103 15.98 10.10 10.78
C ALA A 103 17.16 9.22 11.16
N MET A 104 16.94 8.24 12.05
CA MET A 104 17.97 7.26 12.45
C MET A 104 18.54 6.49 11.25
N MET A 105 17.67 5.99 10.35
CA MET A 105 18.11 5.26 9.15
C MET A 105 18.93 6.17 8.20
N ARG A 106 18.56 7.44 8.08
CA ARG A 106 19.32 8.41 7.26
C ARG A 106 20.71 8.67 7.85
N GLU A 107 20.83 8.80 9.16
CA GLU A 107 22.13 8.89 9.83
C GLU A 107 22.98 7.63 9.58
N GLU A 108 22.37 6.46 9.63
CA GLU A 108 23.06 5.19 9.36
C GLU A 108 23.51 5.06 7.89
N LEU A 109 22.69 5.51 6.92
CA LEU A 109 23.07 5.58 5.51
C LEU A 109 24.31 6.49 5.31
N LEU A 110 24.33 7.66 5.95
CA LEU A 110 25.45 8.57 5.92
C LEU A 110 26.72 7.95 6.56
N ARG A 111 26.57 7.34 7.72
CA ARG A 111 27.66 6.65 8.42
C ARG A 111 28.27 5.53 7.57
N ARG A 112 27.44 4.80 6.82
CA ARG A 112 27.88 3.74 5.88
C ARG A 112 28.29 4.28 4.50
N GLN A 113 28.25 5.57 4.29
CA GLN A 113 28.60 6.22 3.00
C GLN A 113 27.78 5.68 1.82
N VAL A 114 26.49 5.36 2.07
CA VAL A 114 25.57 4.95 1.00
C VAL A 114 25.27 6.15 0.14
N LYS A 115 25.44 6.00 -1.17
CA LYS A 115 25.12 7.07 -2.13
C LYS A 115 23.61 7.15 -2.33
N GLU A 116 23.06 8.37 -2.28
CA GLU A 116 21.64 8.66 -2.51
C GLU A 116 21.48 9.57 -3.71
N CYS A 117 20.59 9.19 -4.64
CA CYS A 117 20.15 10.00 -5.77
C CYS A 117 18.67 10.32 -5.58
N SER A 118 18.38 11.51 -5.03
CA SER A 118 17.00 11.99 -4.83
C SER A 118 16.55 12.83 -6.03
N GLY A 119 15.23 12.78 -6.35
CA GLY A 119 14.66 13.43 -7.52
C GLY A 119 14.85 12.65 -8.83
N VAL A 120 15.43 11.46 -8.76
CA VAL A 120 15.69 10.59 -9.91
C VAL A 120 14.60 9.51 -9.99
N THR A 121 13.94 9.42 -11.13
CA THR A 121 12.86 8.47 -11.38
C THR A 121 13.39 7.22 -12.07
N ALA A 122 13.18 6.04 -11.48
CA ALA A 122 13.41 4.77 -12.16
C ALA A 122 12.34 4.58 -13.25
N LEU A 123 12.77 4.45 -14.49
CA LEU A 123 11.89 4.27 -15.65
C LEU A 123 11.59 2.79 -15.92
N ASP A 124 12.64 1.94 -15.87
CA ASP A 124 12.51 0.50 -16.08
C ASP A 124 13.72 -0.28 -15.53
N LEU A 125 13.57 -1.59 -15.37
CA LEU A 125 14.66 -2.50 -15.06
C LEU A 125 15.40 -2.89 -16.33
N LEU A 126 16.74 -2.96 -16.25
CA LEU A 126 17.59 -3.44 -17.31
C LEU A 126 17.86 -4.93 -17.14
N ARG A 127 17.85 -5.68 -18.23
CA ARG A 127 18.03 -7.13 -18.20
C ARG A 127 19.11 -7.58 -19.17
N ASP A 128 19.92 -8.52 -18.74
CA ASP A 128 20.73 -9.33 -19.63
C ASP A 128 20.12 -10.73 -19.69
N ARG A 129 19.53 -11.07 -20.85
CA ARG A 129 18.75 -12.30 -21.07
C ARG A 129 17.60 -12.47 -20.06
N HIS A 130 17.84 -13.25 -18.98
CA HIS A 130 16.83 -13.59 -17.96
C HIS A 130 17.12 -12.96 -16.60
N ARG A 131 18.18 -12.16 -16.48
CA ARG A 131 18.65 -11.59 -15.22
C ARG A 131 18.51 -10.06 -15.22
N VAL A 132 18.06 -9.49 -14.11
CA VAL A 132 18.14 -8.04 -13.88
C VAL A 132 19.60 -7.67 -13.64
N CYS A 133 20.10 -6.67 -14.38
CA CYS A 133 21.49 -6.20 -14.34
C CYS A 133 21.62 -4.70 -14.09
N GLY A 134 20.51 -4.03 -13.74
CA GLY A 134 20.49 -2.60 -13.45
C GLY A 134 19.15 -1.95 -13.66
N LEU A 135 19.15 -0.64 -13.79
CA LEU A 135 17.94 0.15 -14.06
C LEU A 135 18.23 1.31 -15.01
N LEU A 136 17.23 1.69 -15.77
CA LEU A 136 17.15 2.91 -16.53
C LEU A 136 16.45 3.96 -15.64
N ALA A 137 17.05 5.13 -15.47
CA ALA A 137 16.51 6.19 -14.66
C ALA A 137 16.57 7.54 -15.39
N ALA A 138 15.76 8.49 -14.96
CA ALA A 138 15.73 9.84 -15.47
C ALA A 138 15.92 10.85 -14.33
N ASP A 139 16.78 11.84 -14.57
CA ASP A 139 16.89 13.04 -13.75
C ASP A 139 16.23 14.21 -14.51
N PRO A 140 14.96 14.52 -14.22
CA PRO A 140 14.23 15.56 -14.96
C PRO A 140 14.76 16.98 -14.68
N LEU A 141 15.51 17.18 -13.58
CA LEU A 141 16.08 18.48 -13.25
C LEU A 141 17.34 18.77 -14.07
N ARG A 142 18.09 17.71 -14.43
CA ARG A 142 19.30 17.82 -15.27
C ARG A 142 19.03 17.55 -16.73
N ASP A 143 17.81 17.13 -17.08
CA ASP A 143 17.42 16.64 -18.41
C ASP A 143 18.31 15.47 -18.88
N GLU A 144 18.63 14.56 -17.95
CA GLU A 144 19.53 13.41 -18.20
C GLU A 144 18.82 12.07 -18.03
N ILE A 145 19.27 11.10 -18.81
CA ILE A 145 18.90 9.70 -18.64
C ILE A 145 20.12 8.91 -18.20
N TRP A 146 19.93 8.12 -17.14
CA TRP A 146 21.00 7.37 -16.51
C TRP A 146 20.81 5.87 -16.74
N VAL A 147 21.87 5.24 -17.14
CA VAL A 147 21.99 3.77 -17.23
C VAL A 147 22.80 3.30 -16.05
N ILE A 148 22.13 2.71 -15.05
CA ILE A 148 22.75 2.29 -13.79
C ILE A 148 22.91 0.77 -13.83
N SER A 149 24.16 0.30 -13.89
CA SER A 149 24.47 -1.12 -13.81
C SER A 149 24.57 -1.58 -12.37
N ALA A 150 23.93 -2.70 -12.03
CA ALA A 150 23.92 -3.28 -10.69
C ALA A 150 23.92 -4.82 -10.75
N GLY A 151 24.54 -5.45 -9.77
CA GLY A 151 24.50 -6.92 -9.62
C GLY A 151 23.16 -7.46 -9.15
N ALA A 152 22.40 -6.62 -8.43
CA ALA A 152 21.02 -6.86 -8.01
C ALA A 152 20.26 -5.55 -7.83
N VAL A 153 18.93 -5.59 -7.94
CA VAL A 153 18.04 -4.46 -7.68
C VAL A 153 17.00 -4.88 -6.63
N VAL A 154 16.81 -4.02 -5.62
CA VAL A 154 15.75 -4.17 -4.61
C VAL A 154 14.68 -3.11 -4.89
N LEU A 155 13.45 -3.55 -5.19
CA LEU A 155 12.29 -2.68 -5.30
C LEU A 155 11.72 -2.42 -3.90
N ALA A 156 11.74 -1.16 -3.47
CA ALA A 156 11.18 -0.71 -2.19
C ALA A 156 10.38 0.60 -2.36
N ASN A 157 9.70 0.74 -3.49
CA ASN A 157 9.10 1.97 -3.98
C ASN A 157 7.61 2.11 -3.64
N GLY A 158 7.11 1.31 -2.69
CA GLY A 158 5.75 1.41 -2.17
C GLY A 158 4.69 0.86 -3.10
N GLY A 159 3.44 1.17 -2.80
CA GLY A 159 2.27 0.63 -3.47
C GLY A 159 1.79 1.42 -4.69
N GLY A 160 0.47 1.38 -4.93
CA GLY A 160 -0.17 1.96 -6.11
C GLY A 160 -1.38 2.85 -5.79
N SER A 161 -1.53 3.35 -4.56
CA SER A 161 -2.73 4.10 -4.15
C SER A 161 -2.98 5.39 -4.94
N GLY A 162 -1.96 5.92 -5.62
CA GLY A 162 -2.06 7.09 -6.50
C GLY A 162 -2.89 6.88 -7.77
N ILE A 163 -3.36 5.65 -8.07
CA ILE A 163 -4.35 5.41 -9.12
C ILE A 163 -5.78 5.80 -8.71
N TYR A 164 -5.99 6.22 -7.47
CA TYR A 164 -7.27 6.71 -6.94
C TYR A 164 -7.25 8.22 -6.74
N ALA A 165 -8.41 8.87 -6.88
CA ALA A 165 -8.54 10.31 -6.70
C ALA A 165 -8.30 10.76 -5.25
N ASP A 166 -8.68 9.90 -4.30
CA ASP A 166 -8.43 10.10 -2.89
C ASP A 166 -7.53 8.99 -2.36
N SER A 167 -6.33 9.39 -1.93
CA SER A 167 -5.29 8.54 -1.40
C SER A 167 -4.72 9.14 -0.12
N THR A 168 -4.33 8.31 0.84
CA THR A 168 -3.63 8.75 2.05
C THR A 168 -2.14 8.95 1.83
N TYR A 169 -1.62 8.54 0.68
CA TYR A 169 -0.22 8.68 0.30
C TYR A 169 0.02 9.96 -0.50
N PRO A 170 1.28 10.43 -0.56
CA PRO A 170 1.68 11.53 -1.44
C PRO A 170 1.41 11.21 -2.91
N ASP A 171 1.27 12.24 -3.72
CA ASP A 171 1.22 12.09 -5.17
C ASP A 171 2.48 11.40 -5.70
N GLY A 172 2.34 10.63 -6.77
CA GLY A 172 3.43 9.89 -7.39
C GLY A 172 3.64 8.46 -6.89
N ILE A 173 2.87 7.97 -5.90
CA ILE A 173 2.85 6.53 -5.52
C ILE A 173 1.88 5.80 -6.46
N ALA A 174 2.34 5.51 -7.66
CA ALA A 174 1.49 5.16 -8.81
C ALA A 174 1.63 3.69 -9.29
N GLY A 175 2.30 2.84 -8.50
CA GLY A 175 2.54 1.44 -8.86
C GLY A 175 3.75 1.22 -9.76
N ASP A 176 4.75 2.11 -9.71
CA ASP A 176 5.96 2.02 -10.52
C ASP A 176 6.67 0.67 -10.35
N GLY A 177 6.74 0.16 -9.11
CA GLY A 177 7.36 -1.13 -8.82
C GLY A 177 6.60 -2.30 -9.42
N TYR A 178 5.28 -2.24 -9.40
CA TYR A 178 4.46 -3.26 -10.05
C TYR A 178 4.74 -3.29 -11.55
N GLY A 179 4.74 -2.11 -12.20
CA GLY A 179 5.03 -1.99 -13.61
C GLY A 179 6.42 -2.50 -13.99
N MET A 180 7.45 -2.09 -13.26
CA MET A 180 8.83 -2.53 -13.51
C MET A 180 8.99 -4.04 -13.29
N ALA A 181 8.50 -4.58 -12.17
CA ALA A 181 8.59 -6.00 -11.87
C ALA A 181 7.84 -6.85 -12.92
N TYR A 182 6.62 -6.43 -13.28
CA TYR A 182 5.81 -7.10 -14.29
C TYR A 182 6.53 -7.15 -15.66
N ARG A 183 7.04 -6.02 -16.16
CA ARG A 183 7.80 -5.98 -17.42
C ARG A 183 9.10 -6.78 -17.36
N ALA A 184 9.69 -6.91 -16.17
CA ALA A 184 10.86 -7.77 -15.96
C ALA A 184 10.52 -9.27 -15.95
N GLY A 185 9.25 -9.66 -15.92
CA GLY A 185 8.78 -11.05 -15.93
C GLY A 185 8.35 -11.59 -14.57
N ALA A 186 8.33 -10.76 -13.52
CA ALA A 186 7.83 -11.17 -12.20
C ALA A 186 6.29 -11.28 -12.19
N SER A 187 5.77 -12.23 -11.42
CA SER A 187 4.33 -12.37 -11.18
C SER A 187 3.88 -11.43 -10.06
N LEU A 188 2.62 -10.99 -10.14
CA LEU A 188 1.96 -10.26 -9.06
C LEU A 188 0.87 -11.13 -8.42
N LEU A 189 0.54 -10.87 -7.16
CA LEU A 189 -0.49 -11.56 -6.40
C LEU A 189 -1.54 -10.58 -5.89
N ASP A 190 -2.81 -11.04 -5.89
CA ASP A 190 -3.88 -10.48 -5.06
C ASP A 190 -4.10 -8.96 -5.24
N MET A 191 -3.95 -8.44 -6.46
CA MET A 191 -4.03 -7.01 -6.80
C MET A 191 -5.40 -6.39 -6.49
N GLU A 192 -6.46 -7.18 -6.34
CA GLU A 192 -7.79 -6.74 -5.95
C GLU A 192 -7.90 -6.26 -4.50
N PHE A 193 -6.95 -6.63 -3.62
CA PHE A 193 -7.01 -6.23 -2.22
C PHE A 193 -6.35 -4.88 -2.00
N VAL A 194 -7.15 -3.84 -2.14
CA VAL A 194 -6.79 -2.45 -1.85
C VAL A 194 -7.56 -2.00 -0.62
N GLN A 195 -6.85 -1.68 0.46
CA GLN A 195 -7.43 -1.18 1.71
C GLN A 195 -7.75 0.31 1.59
N PHE A 196 -8.92 0.70 2.07
CA PHE A 196 -9.32 2.09 2.17
C PHE A 196 -9.31 2.54 3.63
N GLU A 197 -8.67 3.69 3.92
CA GLU A 197 -8.85 4.39 5.18
C GLU A 197 -10.28 4.98 5.20
N PRO A 198 -11.11 4.67 6.20
CA PRO A 198 -12.53 5.06 6.19
C PRO A 198 -12.74 6.56 6.16
N CYS A 199 -11.93 7.29 6.93
CA CYS A 199 -12.10 8.72 7.14
C CYS A 199 -10.86 9.48 6.67
N ARG A 200 -10.92 10.07 5.48
CA ARG A 200 -10.01 11.14 5.07
C ARG A 200 -10.82 12.41 4.95
N CYS A 201 -10.38 13.49 5.56
CA CYS A 201 -11.02 14.78 5.36
C CYS A 201 -10.90 15.19 3.89
N ILE A 202 -12.05 15.43 3.23
CA ILE A 202 -12.13 15.90 1.85
C ILE A 202 -12.47 17.38 1.78
N TRP A 203 -13.13 17.91 2.82
CA TRP A 203 -13.50 19.31 2.94
C TRP A 203 -13.42 19.74 4.42
N PRO A 204 -12.93 20.97 4.72
CA PRO A 204 -12.52 22.03 3.78
C PRO A 204 -11.12 21.86 3.16
N ARG A 205 -10.32 20.91 3.64
CA ARG A 205 -8.99 20.56 3.09
C ARG A 205 -8.73 19.07 3.14
N LYS A 206 -8.02 18.54 2.14
CA LYS A 206 -7.60 17.13 2.12
C LYS A 206 -6.54 16.87 3.19
N LEU A 207 -6.96 16.38 4.35
CA LEU A 207 -6.12 16.07 5.50
C LEU A 207 -6.39 14.65 6.02
N GLY A 208 -5.33 13.98 6.49
CA GLY A 208 -5.48 12.72 7.21
C GLY A 208 -6.05 12.95 8.61
N ILE A 209 -6.98 12.10 9.02
CA ILE A 209 -7.51 12.05 10.38
C ILE A 209 -7.58 10.61 10.87
N SER A 210 -7.37 10.39 12.17
CA SER A 210 -7.36 9.03 12.72
C SER A 210 -8.75 8.48 12.94
N THR A 211 -9.03 7.29 12.43
CA THR A 211 -10.25 6.54 12.76
C THR A 211 -10.35 6.10 14.21
N THR A 212 -9.26 6.13 14.98
CA THR A 212 -9.31 5.88 16.43
C THR A 212 -10.16 6.89 17.19
N LEU A 213 -10.38 8.08 16.63
CA LEU A 213 -11.31 9.08 17.18
C LEU A 213 -12.75 8.60 17.20
N LEU A 214 -13.15 7.70 16.29
CA LEU A 214 -14.47 7.06 16.30
C LEU A 214 -14.63 6.14 17.53
N ALA A 215 -13.57 5.43 17.91
CA ALA A 215 -13.57 4.60 19.13
C ALA A 215 -13.60 5.43 20.42
N ARG A 216 -13.31 6.74 20.34
CA ARG A 216 -13.40 7.68 21.45
C ARG A 216 -14.75 8.40 21.53
N GLY A 217 -15.69 8.11 20.61
CA GLY A 217 -17.03 8.70 20.58
C GLY A 217 -17.28 9.69 19.45
N GLY A 218 -16.37 9.79 18.47
CA GLY A 218 -16.64 10.52 17.23
C GLY A 218 -17.81 9.89 16.46
N GLU A 219 -18.63 10.69 15.79
CA GLU A 219 -19.84 10.26 15.11
C GLU A 219 -19.77 10.47 13.60
N LEU A 220 -20.25 9.50 12.84
CA LEU A 220 -20.46 9.61 11.39
C LEU A 220 -21.93 9.89 11.08
N ARG A 221 -22.19 11.00 10.36
CA ARG A 221 -23.53 11.39 9.97
C ARG A 221 -23.64 11.61 8.47
N ASN A 222 -24.76 11.17 7.88
CA ASN A 222 -25.10 11.46 6.50
C ASN A 222 -25.71 12.86 6.34
N ARG A 223 -26.06 13.24 5.09
CA ARG A 223 -26.73 14.51 4.78
C ARG A 223 -28.04 14.72 5.55
N LEU A 224 -28.74 13.62 5.86
CA LEU A 224 -30.02 13.66 6.60
C LEU A 224 -29.82 13.83 8.12
N GLY A 225 -28.56 13.93 8.60
CA GLY A 225 -28.22 14.03 10.02
C GLY A 225 -28.24 12.69 10.75
N GLU A 226 -28.47 11.58 10.07
CA GLU A 226 -28.60 10.25 10.65
C GLU A 226 -27.23 9.63 10.95
N ARG A 227 -27.09 9.00 12.11
CA ARG A 227 -25.97 8.11 12.46
C ARG A 227 -26.17 6.75 11.78
N PHE A 228 -25.87 6.68 10.49
CA PHE A 228 -26.15 5.52 9.66
C PHE A 228 -25.41 4.23 10.08
N ILE A 229 -24.25 4.36 10.73
CA ILE A 229 -23.51 3.21 11.31
C ILE A 229 -24.34 2.56 12.41
N CYS A 230 -24.89 3.36 13.34
CA CYS A 230 -25.65 2.86 14.48
C CYS A 230 -26.94 2.09 14.10
N LYS A 231 -27.48 2.32 12.90
CA LYS A 231 -28.64 1.55 12.39
C LYS A 231 -28.32 0.07 12.24
N ARG A 232 -27.08 -0.28 11.91
CA ARG A 232 -26.63 -1.68 11.72
C ARG A 232 -25.78 -2.18 12.88
N TYR A 233 -25.08 -1.29 13.56
CA TYR A 233 -24.17 -1.58 14.66
C TYR A 233 -24.52 -0.71 15.87
N PRO A 234 -25.43 -1.19 16.77
CA PRO A 234 -25.89 -0.41 17.92
C PRO A 234 -24.76 0.09 18.85
N GLY A 235 -23.62 -0.62 18.88
CA GLY A 235 -22.44 -0.19 19.62
C GLY A 235 -21.69 1.01 19.01
N GLY A 236 -22.14 1.50 17.85
CA GLY A 236 -21.60 2.67 17.17
C GLY A 236 -20.30 2.40 16.40
N GLU A 237 -19.74 3.47 15.88
CA GLU A 237 -18.63 3.49 14.94
C GLU A 237 -17.35 2.83 15.49
N GLY A 238 -17.11 2.99 16.80
CA GLY A 238 -15.92 2.45 17.48
C GLY A 238 -15.86 0.92 17.57
N THR A 239 -16.98 0.23 17.33
CA THR A 239 -17.06 -1.24 17.37
C THR A 239 -16.87 -1.89 15.98
N VAL A 240 -16.78 -1.09 14.94
CA VAL A 240 -16.76 -1.55 13.55
C VAL A 240 -15.33 -1.56 13.00
N ALA A 241 -14.94 -2.65 12.35
CA ALA A 241 -13.62 -2.77 11.72
C ALA A 241 -13.44 -1.75 10.57
N LYS A 242 -12.20 -1.34 10.31
CA LYS A 242 -11.89 -0.29 9.33
C LYS A 242 -12.42 -0.56 7.94
N ASP A 243 -12.25 -1.78 7.45
CA ASP A 243 -12.73 -2.20 6.12
C ASP A 243 -14.25 -2.12 6.02
N MET A 244 -14.95 -2.51 7.08
CA MET A 244 -16.40 -2.39 7.15
C MET A 244 -16.85 -0.93 7.25
N LEU A 245 -16.18 -0.08 8.02
CA LEU A 245 -16.46 1.36 8.06
C LEU A 245 -16.31 2.01 6.68
N ALA A 246 -15.20 1.74 5.98
CA ALA A 246 -14.98 2.24 4.63
C ALA A 246 -16.09 1.80 3.66
N ARG A 247 -16.51 0.52 3.77
CA ARG A 247 -17.64 -0.02 2.98
C ARG A 247 -18.94 0.69 3.28
N LEU A 248 -19.30 0.87 4.57
CA LEU A 248 -20.57 1.50 4.96
C LEU A 248 -20.63 2.97 4.53
N ILE A 249 -19.52 3.71 4.66
CA ILE A 249 -19.43 5.09 4.16
C ILE A 249 -19.59 5.11 2.63
N ALA A 250 -18.91 4.22 1.91
CA ALA A 250 -19.01 4.14 0.45
C ALA A 250 -20.42 3.79 -0.03
N LEU A 251 -21.13 2.89 0.69
CA LEU A 251 -22.53 2.57 0.41
C LEU A 251 -23.46 3.76 0.65
N GLU A 252 -23.24 4.54 1.70
CA GLU A 252 -24.00 5.75 2.01
C GLU A 252 -23.78 6.83 0.94
N ILE A 253 -22.53 7.01 0.48
CA ILE A 253 -22.18 7.89 -0.63
C ILE A 253 -22.88 7.44 -1.92
N LYS A 254 -22.83 6.14 -2.23
CA LYS A 254 -23.46 5.56 -3.42
C LYS A 254 -24.98 5.70 -3.40
N ALA A 255 -25.60 5.65 -2.22
CA ALA A 255 -27.03 5.89 -2.04
C ALA A 255 -27.46 7.36 -2.23
N GLY A 256 -26.52 8.28 -2.44
CA GLY A 256 -26.76 9.70 -2.62
C GLY A 256 -27.00 10.49 -1.33
N HIS A 257 -26.77 9.89 -0.17
CA HIS A 257 -26.91 10.56 1.13
C HIS A 257 -25.64 11.35 1.50
N VAL A 258 -25.07 12.02 0.51
CA VAL A 258 -23.78 12.70 0.58
C VAL A 258 -23.88 14.10 1.14
N SER A 259 -22.82 14.56 1.80
CA SER A 259 -22.58 15.95 2.16
C SER A 259 -22.39 16.83 0.91
N GLU A 260 -22.22 18.13 1.10
CA GLU A 260 -22.12 19.11 -0.01
C GLU A 260 -20.94 18.84 -0.94
N HIS A 261 -19.85 18.23 -0.44
CA HIS A 261 -18.64 17.94 -1.22
C HIS A 261 -18.46 16.44 -1.51
N GLY A 262 -19.51 15.64 -1.36
CA GLY A 262 -19.53 14.23 -1.80
C GLY A 262 -19.07 13.20 -0.78
N GLY A 263 -18.97 13.57 0.49
CA GLY A 263 -18.64 12.66 1.59
C GLY A 263 -19.77 12.46 2.59
N VAL A 264 -19.38 12.12 3.81
CA VAL A 264 -20.24 12.12 5.01
C VAL A 264 -19.62 13.03 6.06
N TYR A 265 -20.41 13.47 7.04
CA TYR A 265 -19.89 14.32 8.13
C TYR A 265 -19.22 13.47 9.20
N LEU A 266 -18.02 13.86 9.62
CA LEU A 266 -17.39 13.43 10.85
C LEU A 266 -17.56 14.54 11.90
N ASP A 267 -18.25 14.21 12.97
CA ASP A 267 -18.53 15.12 14.09
C ASP A 267 -17.73 14.69 15.31
N LEU A 268 -16.81 15.53 15.77
CA LEU A 268 -15.94 15.31 16.90
C LEU A 268 -16.24 16.25 18.07
N ARG A 269 -17.24 17.16 17.92
CA ARG A 269 -17.55 18.21 18.90
C ARG A 269 -18.04 17.68 20.24
N MET A 270 -18.53 16.43 20.26
CA MET A 270 -18.97 15.77 21.51
C MET A 270 -17.82 15.14 22.29
N LEU A 271 -16.62 15.09 21.72
CA LEU A 271 -15.45 14.56 22.42
C LEU A 271 -14.96 15.52 23.48
N PRO A 272 -14.52 15.02 24.65
CA PRO A 272 -13.81 15.86 25.61
C PRO A 272 -12.59 16.53 24.96
N GLU A 273 -12.40 17.83 25.16
CA GLU A 273 -11.25 18.56 24.57
C GLU A 273 -9.89 17.89 24.82
N LYS A 274 -9.74 17.26 25.99
CA LYS A 274 -8.56 16.48 26.35
C LYS A 274 -8.23 15.39 25.34
N VAL A 275 -9.25 14.72 24.76
CA VAL A 275 -9.06 13.68 23.75
C VAL A 275 -8.44 14.26 22.49
N LEU A 276 -8.91 15.41 22.04
CA LEU A 276 -8.38 16.06 20.82
C LEU A 276 -7.06 16.76 21.10
N LYS A 277 -6.99 17.61 22.13
CA LYS A 277 -5.87 18.52 22.37
C LYS A 277 -4.65 17.83 23.01
N ARG A 278 -4.82 16.69 23.67
CA ARG A 278 -3.74 15.93 24.31
C ARG A 278 -3.50 14.58 23.64
N ASP A 279 -4.52 13.72 23.61
CA ASP A 279 -4.33 12.33 23.17
C ASP A 279 -4.18 12.23 21.63
N HIS A 280 -4.73 13.19 20.89
CA HIS A 280 -4.67 13.29 19.42
C HIS A 280 -4.14 14.66 18.95
N SER A 281 -3.26 15.28 19.74
CA SER A 281 -2.72 16.65 19.50
C SER A 281 -2.19 16.87 18.09
N MET A 282 -1.47 15.89 17.53
CA MET A 282 -0.92 15.97 16.18
C MET A 282 -2.01 16.23 15.11
N TYR A 283 -3.16 15.54 15.22
CA TYR A 283 -4.28 15.75 14.30
C TYR A 283 -4.95 17.10 14.57
N TYR A 284 -5.25 17.39 15.84
CA TYR A 284 -5.88 18.64 16.24
C TYR A 284 -5.10 19.86 15.77
N GLU A 285 -3.80 19.92 16.05
CA GLU A 285 -2.92 21.02 15.63
C GLU A 285 -2.80 21.14 14.11
N ARG A 286 -2.78 20.00 13.38
CA ARG A 286 -2.76 20.00 11.91
C ARG A 286 -4.01 20.66 11.34
N PHE A 287 -5.18 20.34 11.89
CA PHE A 287 -6.44 20.92 11.48
C PHE A 287 -6.53 22.38 11.89
N LEU A 288 -6.11 22.72 13.09
CA LEU A 288 -6.09 24.11 13.58
C LEU A 288 -5.19 25.01 12.73
N ARG A 289 -4.00 24.52 12.34
CA ARG A 289 -3.11 25.24 11.37
C ARG A 289 -3.73 25.40 9.99
N ALA A 290 -4.67 24.56 9.64
CA ALA A 290 -5.45 24.68 8.40
C ALA A 290 -6.69 25.59 8.55
N GLY A 291 -6.90 26.18 9.75
CA GLY A 291 -8.02 27.06 10.05
C GLY A 291 -9.29 26.32 10.46
N ILE A 292 -9.18 25.05 10.89
CA ILE A 292 -10.31 24.19 11.25
C ILE A 292 -10.20 23.81 12.73
N ASP A 293 -11.16 24.20 13.54
CA ASP A 293 -11.24 23.78 14.95
C ASP A 293 -12.18 22.59 15.10
N LEU A 294 -11.61 21.41 15.27
CA LEU A 294 -12.35 20.15 15.43
C LEU A 294 -13.22 20.09 16.69
N THR A 295 -13.05 21.04 17.65
CA THR A 295 -13.91 21.13 18.84
C THR A 295 -15.22 21.87 18.56
N THR A 296 -15.27 22.68 17.50
CA THR A 296 -16.42 23.53 17.16
C THR A 296 -17.01 23.25 15.78
N GLU A 297 -16.21 22.64 14.89
CA GLU A 297 -16.58 22.39 13.51
C GLU A 297 -16.61 20.90 13.17
N ARG A 298 -17.58 20.48 12.38
CA ARG A 298 -17.59 19.16 11.74
C ARG A 298 -16.86 19.23 10.39
N ILE A 299 -16.27 18.14 9.97
CA ILE A 299 -15.59 18.02 8.68
C ILE A 299 -16.29 17.00 7.79
N GLU A 300 -16.07 17.09 6.49
CA GLU A 300 -16.53 16.09 5.55
C GLU A 300 -15.43 15.08 5.27
N VAL A 301 -15.78 13.79 5.33
CA VAL A 301 -14.85 12.69 5.13
C VAL A 301 -15.38 11.70 4.10
N ALA A 302 -14.44 11.04 3.42
CA ALA A 302 -14.73 9.94 2.51
C ALA A 302 -13.65 8.87 2.62
N PRO A 303 -13.91 7.62 2.18
CA PRO A 303 -12.89 6.59 2.09
C PRO A 303 -11.80 6.98 1.11
N ALA A 304 -10.54 6.78 1.49
CA ALA A 304 -9.39 7.03 0.64
C ALA A 304 -8.53 5.77 0.52
N ALA A 305 -8.00 5.51 -0.68
CA ALA A 305 -7.07 4.41 -0.91
C ALA A 305 -5.86 4.54 0.02
N HIS A 306 -5.50 3.45 0.69
CA HIS A 306 -4.49 3.48 1.74
C HIS A 306 -3.35 2.51 1.46
N THR A 307 -3.59 1.21 1.51
CA THR A 307 -2.54 0.20 1.38
C THR A 307 -2.95 -0.90 0.42
N PHE A 308 -2.04 -1.28 -0.46
CA PHE A 308 -2.17 -2.49 -1.27
C PHE A 308 -1.66 -3.69 -0.48
N MET A 309 -2.44 -4.76 -0.41
CA MET A 309 -2.00 -6.05 0.12
C MET A 309 -1.51 -6.97 -0.99
N GLY A 310 -1.98 -6.72 -2.21
CA GLY A 310 -1.44 -7.32 -3.42
C GLY A 310 -0.17 -6.62 -3.90
N GLY A 311 0.61 -7.31 -4.73
CA GLY A 311 1.86 -6.79 -5.26
C GLY A 311 2.75 -7.88 -5.85
N VAL A 312 4.02 -7.58 -6.01
CA VAL A 312 5.02 -8.50 -6.55
C VAL A 312 5.10 -9.75 -5.68
N LYS A 313 4.95 -10.92 -6.30
CA LYS A 313 5.14 -12.21 -5.63
C LYS A 313 6.60 -12.36 -5.21
N ILE A 314 6.84 -12.62 -3.94
CA ILE A 314 8.17 -12.87 -3.37
C ILE A 314 8.25 -14.26 -2.74
N ASP A 315 9.45 -14.77 -2.62
CA ASP A 315 9.79 -15.92 -1.77
C ASP A 315 10.27 -15.46 -0.37
N ALA A 316 10.64 -16.40 0.48
CA ALA A 316 11.14 -16.15 1.83
C ALA A 316 12.43 -15.30 1.88
N GLY A 317 13.22 -15.27 0.81
CA GLY A 317 14.38 -14.41 0.63
C GLY A 317 14.08 -13.09 -0.08
N CYS A 318 12.81 -12.75 -0.27
CA CYS A 318 12.36 -11.56 -1.01
C CYS A 318 12.70 -11.59 -2.51
N GLY A 319 13.10 -12.73 -3.09
CA GLY A 319 13.33 -12.91 -4.52
C GLY A 319 12.00 -12.88 -5.30
N CYS A 320 11.98 -12.19 -6.44
CA CYS A 320 10.78 -11.99 -7.27
C CYS A 320 10.57 -13.05 -8.36
N GLY A 321 11.30 -14.17 -8.31
CA GLY A 321 11.30 -15.18 -9.38
C GLY A 321 12.09 -14.78 -10.65
N VAL A 322 12.67 -13.58 -10.66
CA VAL A 322 13.57 -13.08 -11.70
C VAL A 322 14.97 -12.94 -11.10
N PRO A 323 16.00 -13.60 -11.63
CA PRO A 323 17.34 -13.53 -11.07
C PRO A 323 17.86 -12.09 -10.97
N GLY A 324 18.42 -11.71 -9.82
CA GLY A 324 18.92 -10.36 -9.54
C GLY A 324 17.83 -9.34 -9.15
N LEU A 325 16.56 -9.76 -9.06
CA LEU A 325 15.45 -8.90 -8.65
C LEU A 325 14.89 -9.32 -7.28
N PHE A 326 14.83 -8.37 -6.36
CA PHE A 326 14.26 -8.50 -5.03
C PHE A 326 13.23 -7.41 -4.77
N ALA A 327 12.33 -7.62 -3.82
CA ALA A 327 11.36 -6.61 -3.42
C ALA A 327 11.02 -6.68 -1.93
N ALA A 328 10.71 -5.53 -1.32
CA ALA A 328 10.30 -5.44 0.08
C ALA A 328 9.33 -4.28 0.32
N GLY A 329 8.49 -4.42 1.35
CA GLY A 329 7.46 -3.44 1.72
C GLY A 329 6.25 -3.51 0.81
N GLU A 330 5.42 -2.48 0.79
CA GLU A 330 4.09 -2.47 0.14
C GLU A 330 4.09 -2.82 -1.36
N VAL A 331 5.24 -2.80 -2.03
CA VAL A 331 5.36 -3.29 -3.41
C VAL A 331 5.15 -4.81 -3.51
N THR A 332 5.21 -5.54 -2.39
CA THR A 332 5.10 -7.01 -2.36
C THR A 332 3.71 -7.49 -2.03
N GLY A 333 3.34 -8.67 -2.54
CA GLY A 333 2.07 -9.32 -2.27
C GLY A 333 2.20 -10.63 -1.50
N GLY A 334 1.09 -11.07 -0.88
CA GLY A 334 0.99 -12.36 -0.19
C GLY A 334 1.20 -12.31 1.33
N ILE A 335 1.82 -11.29 1.88
CA ILE A 335 2.12 -11.20 3.32
C ILE A 335 0.84 -11.02 4.16
N HIS A 336 -0.03 -10.11 3.73
CA HIS A 336 -1.21 -9.69 4.52
C HIS A 336 -2.51 -10.39 4.13
N GLY A 337 -2.54 -11.16 3.04
CA GLY A 337 -3.77 -11.76 2.55
C GLY A 337 -4.80 -10.71 2.14
N ALA A 338 -6.07 -10.94 2.49
CA ALA A 338 -7.18 -10.10 2.05
C ALA A 338 -7.39 -8.81 2.87
N ASN A 339 -6.68 -8.62 3.98
CA ASN A 339 -6.77 -7.41 4.81
C ASN A 339 -5.57 -7.32 5.76
N ARG A 340 -5.02 -6.13 5.93
CA ARG A 340 -3.87 -5.84 6.77
C ARG A 340 -4.30 -5.31 8.13
N LEU A 341 -3.80 -5.91 9.20
CA LEU A 341 -3.98 -5.38 10.56
C LEU A 341 -3.15 -4.12 10.79
N GLY A 342 -3.65 -3.23 11.64
CA GLY A 342 -2.93 -2.03 12.05
C GLY A 342 -1.54 -2.36 12.59
N GLY A 343 -0.53 -1.56 12.25
CA GLY A 343 0.86 -1.76 12.66
C GLY A 343 1.68 -2.74 11.82
N ASN A 344 1.04 -3.73 11.15
CA ASN A 344 1.76 -4.74 10.36
C ASN A 344 2.55 -4.17 9.17
N ALA A 345 2.12 -3.05 8.59
CA ALA A 345 2.90 -2.41 7.52
C ALA A 345 4.26 -1.90 8.01
N GLY A 346 4.31 -1.36 9.26
CA GLY A 346 5.58 -1.00 9.89
C GLY A 346 6.48 -2.22 10.10
N THR A 347 5.92 -3.32 10.63
CA THR A 347 6.67 -4.58 10.81
C THR A 347 7.19 -5.12 9.47
N GLU A 348 6.36 -5.09 8.44
CA GLU A 348 6.68 -5.55 7.10
C GLU A 348 7.89 -4.84 6.52
N ILE A 349 7.87 -3.50 6.47
CA ILE A 349 8.96 -2.74 5.82
C ILE A 349 10.31 -2.99 6.49
N TYR A 350 10.32 -3.20 7.80
CA TYR A 350 11.57 -3.43 8.54
C TYR A 350 12.06 -4.87 8.43
N VAL A 351 11.17 -5.86 8.60
CA VAL A 351 11.52 -7.27 8.50
C VAL A 351 11.96 -7.63 7.08
N PHE A 352 11.11 -7.34 6.10
CA PHE A 352 11.41 -7.74 4.73
C PHE A 352 12.44 -6.82 4.06
N GLY A 353 12.55 -5.56 4.47
CA GLY A 353 13.63 -4.68 4.03
C GLY A 353 15.02 -5.23 4.38
N LYS A 354 15.16 -5.74 5.61
CA LYS A 354 16.39 -6.43 6.06
C LYS A 354 16.65 -7.69 5.24
N ILE A 355 15.66 -8.59 5.14
CA ILE A 355 15.81 -9.86 4.40
C ILE A 355 16.18 -9.58 2.94
N ALA A 356 15.54 -8.64 2.28
CA ALA A 356 15.82 -8.28 0.88
C ALA A 356 17.24 -7.73 0.72
N GLY A 357 17.70 -6.90 1.65
CA GLY A 357 19.06 -6.36 1.65
C GLY A 357 20.11 -7.44 1.80
N ASP A 358 19.93 -8.34 2.77
CA ASP A 358 20.85 -9.46 3.02
C ASP A 358 20.88 -10.42 1.82
N SER A 359 19.72 -10.80 1.28
CA SER A 359 19.60 -11.70 0.13
C SER A 359 20.20 -11.09 -1.15
N ALA A 360 19.96 -9.80 -1.40
CA ALA A 360 20.55 -9.11 -2.55
C ALA A 360 22.08 -9.03 -2.44
N ALA A 361 22.61 -8.76 -1.25
CA ALA A 361 24.04 -8.72 -1.01
C ALA A 361 24.68 -10.11 -1.23
N GLU A 362 24.07 -11.17 -0.69
CA GLU A 362 24.52 -12.54 -0.89
C GLU A 362 24.48 -12.94 -2.38
N TYR A 363 23.40 -12.56 -3.08
CA TYR A 363 23.28 -12.81 -4.50
C TYR A 363 24.43 -12.16 -5.31
N VAL A 364 24.74 -10.89 -5.01
CA VAL A 364 25.85 -10.17 -5.65
C VAL A 364 27.20 -10.81 -5.34
N HIS A 365 27.43 -11.28 -4.11
CA HIS A 365 28.65 -11.99 -3.76
C HIS A 365 28.83 -13.28 -4.55
N ARG A 366 27.76 -14.03 -4.80
CA ARG A 366 27.80 -15.30 -5.52
C ARG A 366 27.92 -15.13 -7.06
N HIS A 367 27.26 -14.11 -7.62
CA HIS A 367 27.08 -14.00 -9.07
C HIS A 367 27.84 -12.84 -9.70
N GLY A 368 28.35 -11.91 -8.90
CA GLY A 368 29.02 -10.70 -9.37
C GLY A 368 28.09 -9.73 -10.10
N GLN A 369 28.70 -8.68 -10.64
CA GLN A 369 28.04 -7.71 -11.50
C GLN A 369 28.06 -8.20 -12.95
N VAL A 370 26.97 -7.97 -13.68
CA VAL A 370 26.87 -8.27 -15.11
C VAL A 370 26.87 -6.97 -15.90
N SER A 371 27.58 -6.95 -17.00
CA SER A 371 27.57 -5.83 -17.93
C SER A 371 26.26 -5.79 -18.71
N ILE A 372 25.78 -4.60 -18.99
CA ILE A 372 24.62 -4.39 -19.86
C ILE A 372 25.01 -4.80 -21.28
N SER A 373 24.23 -5.69 -21.91
CA SER A 373 24.49 -6.18 -23.22
C SER A 373 24.34 -5.08 -24.29
N ASP A 374 25.03 -5.27 -25.45
CA ASP A 374 24.87 -4.34 -26.57
C ASP A 374 23.45 -4.33 -27.13
N GLN A 375 22.71 -5.43 -27.00
CA GLN A 375 21.31 -5.48 -27.39
C GLN A 375 20.47 -4.59 -26.48
N GLU A 376 20.67 -4.67 -25.17
CA GLU A 376 19.97 -3.82 -24.17
C GLU A 376 20.34 -2.33 -24.37
N ARG A 377 21.62 -2.03 -24.66
CA ARG A 377 22.05 -0.65 -24.99
C ARG A 377 21.31 -0.10 -26.20
N ARG A 378 21.20 -0.87 -27.27
CA ARG A 378 20.43 -0.47 -28.47
C ARG A 378 18.96 -0.21 -28.14
N MET A 379 18.34 -1.08 -27.34
CA MET A 379 16.94 -0.90 -26.92
C MET A 379 16.77 0.38 -26.05
N ILE A 380 17.75 0.73 -25.23
CA ILE A 380 17.77 1.99 -24.48
C ILE A 380 17.87 3.16 -25.46
N ASP A 381 18.83 3.12 -26.39
CA ASP A 381 19.02 4.19 -27.38
C ASP A 381 17.77 4.39 -28.24
N GLU A 382 17.07 3.31 -28.64
CA GLU A 382 15.78 3.39 -29.34
C GLU A 382 14.68 4.01 -28.50
N ARG A 383 14.63 3.71 -27.20
CA ARG A 383 13.61 4.27 -26.29
C ARG A 383 13.85 5.75 -25.96
N VAL A 384 15.10 6.15 -25.90
CA VAL A 384 15.55 7.47 -25.44
C VAL A 384 15.90 8.39 -26.62
N GLY A 385 16.42 7.85 -27.72
CA GLY A 385 16.89 8.61 -28.88
C GLY A 385 15.78 9.34 -29.67
N HIS A 386 14.54 9.16 -29.31
CA HIS A 386 13.37 9.71 -29.98
C HIS A 386 12.57 10.68 -29.08
N LEU A 387 13.24 11.50 -28.27
CA LEU A 387 12.59 12.62 -27.58
C LEU A 387 12.31 13.77 -28.57
N HIS A 388 11.37 13.55 -29.49
CA HIS A 388 11.03 14.52 -30.56
C HIS A 388 9.52 14.79 -30.65
N GLY A 389 8.76 14.39 -29.62
CA GLY A 389 7.30 14.60 -29.54
C GLY A 389 6.93 16.08 -29.43
N ARG A 390 5.65 16.37 -29.50
CA ARG A 390 5.08 17.65 -29.06
C ARG A 390 4.76 17.53 -27.58
N ASP A 391 5.00 18.59 -26.80
CA ASP A 391 4.61 18.63 -25.39
C ASP A 391 3.11 18.30 -25.21
N ALA A 392 2.84 17.18 -24.57
CA ALA A 392 1.52 16.70 -24.27
C ALA A 392 1.29 16.51 -22.75
N SER A 393 2.04 17.21 -21.92
CA SER A 393 1.95 17.13 -20.45
C SER A 393 0.52 17.32 -19.95
N VAL A 394 -0.28 18.18 -20.60
CA VAL A 394 -1.70 18.39 -20.29
C VAL A 394 -2.54 17.14 -20.59
N VAL A 395 -2.26 16.48 -21.71
CA VAL A 395 -2.99 15.25 -22.12
C VAL A 395 -2.65 14.10 -21.15
N ILE A 396 -1.40 13.96 -20.77
CA ILE A 396 -0.95 12.99 -19.76
C ILE A 396 -1.65 13.25 -18.42
N GLN A 397 -1.73 14.50 -17.98
CA GLN A 397 -2.38 14.84 -16.72
C GLN A 397 -3.90 14.58 -16.75
N ASN A 398 -4.55 14.83 -17.87
CA ASN A 398 -5.97 14.51 -18.06
C ASN A 398 -6.20 13.00 -18.02
N ALA A 399 -5.34 12.22 -18.67
CA ALA A 399 -5.39 10.75 -18.63
C ALA A 399 -5.19 10.21 -17.20
N LYS A 400 -4.22 10.73 -16.44
CA LYS A 400 -4.04 10.38 -15.01
C LYS A 400 -5.29 10.70 -14.20
N THR A 401 -5.91 11.85 -14.43
CA THR A 401 -7.14 12.26 -13.74
C THR A 401 -8.30 11.32 -14.10
N LEU A 402 -8.41 10.93 -15.37
CA LEU A 402 -9.43 9.97 -15.82
C LEU A 402 -9.27 8.61 -15.13
N ILE A 403 -8.03 8.08 -15.03
CA ILE A 403 -7.75 6.84 -14.30
C ILE A 403 -8.18 6.98 -12.84
N LYS A 404 -7.75 8.04 -12.17
CA LYS A 404 -8.07 8.28 -10.74
C LYS A 404 -9.59 8.29 -10.50
N ASN A 405 -10.34 8.98 -11.32
CA ASN A 405 -11.80 9.06 -11.23
C ASN A 405 -12.46 7.70 -11.54
N THR A 406 -11.99 7.02 -12.59
CA THR A 406 -12.46 5.70 -12.98
C THR A 406 -12.29 4.68 -11.86
N MET A 407 -11.09 4.63 -11.27
CA MET A 407 -10.79 3.71 -10.18
C MET A 407 -11.57 4.05 -8.91
N GLY A 408 -11.70 5.33 -8.56
CA GLY A 408 -12.52 5.75 -7.42
C GLY A 408 -13.99 5.35 -7.58
N THR A 409 -14.54 5.53 -8.79
CA THR A 409 -15.97 5.27 -9.07
C THR A 409 -16.30 3.78 -9.18
N TYR A 410 -15.46 2.99 -9.86
CA TYR A 410 -15.82 1.63 -10.27
C TYR A 410 -15.02 0.53 -9.57
N ALA A 411 -13.86 0.84 -9.02
CA ALA A 411 -12.96 -0.10 -8.34
C ALA A 411 -12.60 0.33 -6.91
N GLY A 412 -13.44 1.17 -6.28
CA GLY A 412 -13.28 1.64 -4.91
C GLY A 412 -13.60 0.58 -3.85
N ALA A 413 -14.05 1.02 -2.67
CA ALA A 413 -14.40 0.14 -1.55
C ALA A 413 -15.64 -0.74 -1.81
N VAL A 414 -16.50 -0.34 -2.76
CA VAL A 414 -17.71 -1.07 -3.19
C VAL A 414 -17.63 -1.29 -4.70
N ARG A 415 -17.76 -2.53 -5.14
CA ARG A 415 -17.54 -2.95 -6.53
C ARG A 415 -18.69 -3.81 -7.04
N CYS A 416 -18.89 -3.85 -8.36
CA CYS A 416 -19.78 -4.78 -9.04
C CYS A 416 -19.24 -5.12 -10.44
N ALA A 417 -19.73 -6.20 -11.06
CA ALA A 417 -19.25 -6.67 -12.38
C ALA A 417 -19.31 -5.58 -13.44
N ASP A 418 -20.45 -4.89 -13.58
CA ASP A 418 -20.66 -3.85 -14.60
C ASP A 418 -19.70 -2.67 -14.42
N GLY A 419 -19.50 -2.23 -13.17
CA GLY A 419 -18.55 -1.15 -12.85
C GLY A 419 -17.12 -1.54 -13.22
N LEU A 420 -16.67 -2.73 -12.80
CA LEU A 420 -15.34 -3.24 -13.12
C LEU A 420 -15.14 -3.42 -14.64
N ALA A 421 -16.13 -3.95 -15.35
CA ALA A 421 -16.07 -4.07 -16.81
C ALA A 421 -15.97 -2.70 -17.50
N ARG A 422 -16.69 -1.68 -16.97
CA ARG A 422 -16.61 -0.31 -17.48
C ARG A 422 -15.24 0.31 -17.23
N ALA A 423 -14.68 0.13 -16.03
CA ALA A 423 -13.33 0.58 -15.72
C ALA A 423 -12.30 -0.04 -16.66
N GLY A 424 -12.39 -1.36 -16.90
CA GLY A 424 -11.49 -2.08 -17.81
C GLY A 424 -11.53 -1.51 -19.23
N ARG A 425 -12.72 -1.20 -19.77
CA ARG A 425 -12.84 -0.57 -21.11
C ARG A 425 -12.16 0.80 -21.18
N ILE A 426 -12.41 1.67 -20.19
CA ILE A 426 -11.80 3.02 -20.16
C ILE A 426 -10.28 2.92 -20.11
N ILE A 427 -9.73 2.03 -19.27
CA ILE A 427 -8.28 1.83 -19.17
C ILE A 427 -7.69 1.31 -20.49
N GLN A 428 -8.38 0.40 -21.16
CA GLN A 428 -7.94 -0.16 -22.43
C GLN A 428 -8.00 0.87 -23.57
N GLU A 429 -8.99 1.74 -23.59
CA GLU A 429 -9.10 2.85 -24.51
C GLU A 429 -7.92 3.81 -24.34
N LEU A 430 -7.59 4.19 -23.09
CA LEU A 430 -6.40 4.99 -22.80
C LEU A 430 -5.10 4.29 -23.22
N ALA A 431 -4.95 3.01 -22.93
CA ALA A 431 -3.76 2.26 -23.32
C ALA A 431 -3.59 2.23 -24.86
N THR A 432 -4.71 2.20 -25.60
CA THR A 432 -4.71 2.25 -27.06
C THR A 432 -4.32 3.64 -27.58
N GLU A 433 -4.84 4.71 -26.96
CA GLU A 433 -4.52 6.10 -27.30
C GLU A 433 -3.02 6.38 -27.12
N PHE A 434 -2.44 5.92 -26.04
CA PHE A 434 -1.03 6.16 -25.70
C PHE A 434 -0.05 5.11 -26.24
N LYS A 435 -0.50 4.15 -27.07
CA LYS A 435 0.33 3.05 -27.56
C LYS A 435 1.60 3.50 -28.30
N ASN A 436 1.48 4.54 -29.12
CA ASN A 436 2.56 5.05 -29.96
C ASN A 436 3.07 6.43 -29.46
N TYR A 437 2.81 6.75 -28.20
CA TYR A 437 3.19 8.02 -27.65
C TYR A 437 4.72 8.16 -27.53
N GLN A 438 5.24 9.32 -27.91
CA GLN A 438 6.65 9.69 -27.80
C GLN A 438 6.78 10.98 -27.00
N ALA A 439 7.60 10.97 -25.97
CA ALA A 439 7.84 12.12 -25.12
C ALA A 439 8.72 13.15 -25.80
N ALA A 440 8.49 14.44 -25.50
CA ALA A 440 9.27 15.57 -26.04
C ALA A 440 10.49 15.92 -25.18
N SER A 441 10.52 15.49 -23.91
CA SER A 441 11.58 15.80 -22.95
C SER A 441 11.74 14.69 -21.92
N VAL A 442 12.83 14.71 -21.14
CA VAL A 442 13.06 13.77 -20.03
C VAL A 442 11.98 13.92 -18.96
N GLN A 443 11.53 15.16 -18.69
CA GLN A 443 10.44 15.42 -17.76
C GLN A 443 9.12 14.76 -18.21
N GLU A 444 8.78 14.92 -19.48
CA GLU A 444 7.57 14.31 -20.03
C GLU A 444 7.67 12.78 -20.09
N LEU A 445 8.88 12.25 -20.37
CA LEU A 445 9.14 10.80 -20.32
C LEU A 445 8.88 10.24 -18.91
N THR A 446 9.27 10.96 -17.84
CA THR A 446 8.94 10.53 -16.47
C THR A 446 7.45 10.53 -16.21
N GLN A 447 6.74 11.58 -16.64
CA GLN A 447 5.27 11.69 -16.48
C GLN A 447 4.54 10.60 -17.26
N PHE A 448 4.99 10.30 -18.47
CA PHE A 448 4.42 9.26 -19.30
C PHE A 448 4.70 7.85 -18.76
N THR A 449 5.91 7.61 -18.23
CA THR A 449 6.24 6.34 -17.58
C THR A 449 5.35 6.11 -16.36
N GLU A 450 5.10 7.14 -15.55
CA GLU A 450 4.14 7.07 -14.45
C GLU A 450 2.73 6.76 -14.95
N LEU A 451 2.25 7.43 -16.02
CA LEU A 451 0.95 7.14 -16.62
C LEU A 451 0.85 5.68 -17.09
N LYS A 452 1.89 5.13 -17.75
CA LYS A 452 1.93 3.72 -18.15
C LYS A 452 1.82 2.78 -16.96
N ASN A 453 2.53 3.08 -15.86
CA ASN A 453 2.48 2.29 -14.65
C ASN A 453 1.10 2.39 -13.97
N MET A 454 0.48 3.58 -13.96
CA MET A 454 -0.90 3.76 -13.48
C MET A 454 -1.91 2.95 -14.30
N MET A 455 -1.85 3.00 -15.63
CA MET A 455 -2.72 2.21 -16.50
C MET A 455 -2.57 0.72 -16.22
N LEU A 456 -1.35 0.20 -16.19
CA LEU A 456 -1.09 -1.20 -15.91
C LEU A 456 -1.59 -1.59 -14.50
N THR A 457 -1.27 -0.81 -13.47
CA THR A 457 -1.72 -1.09 -12.10
C THR A 457 -3.24 -1.12 -12.02
N ALA A 458 -3.92 -0.15 -12.63
CA ALA A 458 -5.37 -0.09 -12.66
C ALA A 458 -5.99 -1.28 -13.40
N GLU A 459 -5.42 -1.66 -14.54
CA GLU A 459 -5.83 -2.85 -15.30
C GLU A 459 -5.73 -4.12 -14.47
N LEU A 460 -4.59 -4.34 -13.78
CA LEU A 460 -4.36 -5.53 -12.96
C LEU A 460 -5.29 -5.58 -11.74
N VAL A 461 -5.56 -4.44 -11.10
CA VAL A 461 -6.55 -4.34 -10.00
C VAL A 461 -7.95 -4.70 -10.50
N VAL A 462 -8.37 -4.13 -11.63
CA VAL A 462 -9.70 -4.37 -12.21
C VAL A 462 -9.85 -5.81 -12.65
N ALA A 463 -8.84 -6.38 -13.30
CA ALA A 463 -8.86 -7.77 -13.77
C ALA A 463 -8.96 -8.77 -12.60
N ALA A 464 -8.15 -8.59 -11.55
CA ALA A 464 -8.19 -9.43 -10.37
C ALA A 464 -9.53 -9.27 -9.62
N ALA A 465 -10.02 -8.03 -9.43
CA ALA A 465 -11.30 -7.75 -8.79
C ALA A 465 -12.50 -8.32 -9.56
N HIS A 466 -12.48 -8.27 -10.89
CA HIS A 466 -13.52 -8.86 -11.72
C HIS A 466 -13.49 -10.40 -11.65
N ARG A 467 -12.29 -10.99 -11.59
CA ARG A 467 -12.08 -12.44 -11.50
C ARG A 467 -12.59 -13.02 -10.18
N ARG A 468 -12.41 -12.32 -9.03
CA ARG A 468 -12.84 -12.77 -7.72
C ARG A 468 -14.35 -12.57 -7.54
N GLN A 469 -15.08 -13.66 -7.47
CA GLN A 469 -16.55 -13.68 -7.35
C GLN A 469 -16.96 -14.05 -5.92
N GLU A 470 -16.46 -13.31 -4.97
CA GLU A 470 -16.80 -13.35 -3.54
C GLU A 470 -16.53 -11.98 -2.90
N SER A 471 -16.87 -11.83 -1.62
CA SER A 471 -16.45 -10.73 -0.77
C SER A 471 -15.57 -11.24 0.37
N ARG A 472 -14.35 -10.66 0.51
CA ARG A 472 -13.38 -11.10 1.52
C ARG A 472 -12.48 -9.92 1.92
N GLY A 473 -12.30 -9.70 3.24
CA GLY A 473 -11.48 -8.61 3.75
C GLY A 473 -11.91 -7.27 3.16
N VAL A 474 -10.96 -6.57 2.53
CA VAL A 474 -11.20 -5.26 1.90
C VAL A 474 -11.84 -5.33 0.52
N HIS A 475 -11.92 -6.51 -0.09
CA HIS A 475 -12.60 -6.71 -1.38
C HIS A 475 -14.08 -7.00 -1.17
N PHE A 476 -14.93 -6.03 -1.52
CA PHE A 476 -16.38 -6.19 -1.45
C PHE A 476 -17.03 -6.06 -2.83
N ARG A 477 -17.80 -7.10 -3.18
CA ARG A 477 -18.60 -7.20 -4.40
C ARG A 477 -20.09 -7.21 -4.03
N GLU A 478 -20.86 -6.20 -4.48
CA GLU A 478 -22.31 -6.16 -4.23
C GLU A 478 -23.06 -7.33 -4.89
N ASP A 479 -22.58 -7.78 -6.03
CA ASP A 479 -23.11 -8.91 -6.79
C ASP A 479 -22.64 -10.28 -6.25
N PHE A 480 -21.62 -10.30 -5.37
CA PHE A 480 -21.15 -11.48 -4.65
C PHE A 480 -20.82 -11.10 -3.19
N PRO A 481 -21.83 -10.74 -2.37
CA PRO A 481 -21.60 -10.13 -1.06
C PRO A 481 -21.05 -11.09 0.00
N GLU A 482 -21.17 -12.40 -0.24
CA GLU A 482 -20.76 -13.43 0.72
C GLU A 482 -19.32 -13.91 0.47
N ARG A 483 -18.68 -14.35 1.54
CA ARG A 483 -17.38 -15.03 1.47
C ARG A 483 -17.59 -16.49 1.05
N ASP A 484 -16.77 -16.96 0.11
CA ASP A 484 -16.83 -18.33 -0.41
C ASP A 484 -15.47 -19.04 -0.24
N ASP A 485 -15.28 -19.68 0.93
CA ASP A 485 -14.06 -20.44 1.22
C ASP A 485 -13.90 -21.69 0.36
N ARG A 486 -14.99 -22.21 -0.19
CA ARG A 486 -14.95 -23.44 -0.99
C ARG A 486 -14.25 -23.20 -2.34
N HIS A 487 -14.55 -22.08 -2.97
CA HIS A 487 -14.06 -21.80 -4.31
C HIS A 487 -12.95 -20.74 -4.32
N TRP A 488 -12.88 -19.85 -3.30
CA TRP A 488 -12.04 -18.66 -3.30
C TRP A 488 -11.01 -18.59 -2.17
N CYS A 489 -10.75 -19.67 -1.40
CA CYS A 489 -9.59 -19.71 -0.53
C CYS A 489 -8.29 -19.86 -1.35
N LYS A 490 -8.06 -18.91 -2.25
CA LYS A 490 -7.01 -18.89 -3.26
C LYS A 490 -6.55 -17.47 -3.51
N SER A 491 -5.26 -17.28 -3.70
CA SER A 491 -4.70 -16.04 -4.26
C SER A 491 -4.91 -16.01 -5.77
N ILE A 492 -5.11 -14.82 -6.32
CA ILE A 492 -5.07 -14.59 -7.76
C ILE A 492 -3.65 -14.19 -8.14
N ALA A 493 -3.01 -15.01 -8.97
CA ALA A 493 -1.70 -14.69 -9.53
C ALA A 493 -1.86 -14.14 -10.96
N ILE A 494 -1.13 -13.08 -11.24
CA ILE A 494 -1.07 -12.42 -12.54
C ILE A 494 0.36 -12.57 -13.05
N THR A 495 0.51 -13.31 -14.13
CA THR A 495 1.81 -13.59 -14.75
C THR A 495 1.88 -12.93 -16.13
N PRO A 496 3.01 -12.28 -16.49
CA PRO A 496 3.20 -11.74 -17.83
C PRO A 496 3.09 -12.85 -18.89
N GLY A 497 2.21 -12.65 -19.88
CA GLY A 497 2.04 -13.54 -21.02
C GLY A 497 2.60 -12.92 -22.32
N ALA A 498 2.59 -13.68 -23.42
CA ALA A 498 3.16 -13.25 -24.70
C ALA A 498 2.47 -12.02 -25.32
N ALA A 499 1.16 -11.88 -25.14
CA ALA A 499 0.37 -10.77 -25.70
C ALA A 499 -0.39 -9.95 -24.64
N SER A 500 -0.51 -10.47 -23.43
CA SER A 500 -1.24 -9.88 -22.32
C SER A 500 -0.76 -10.54 -21.03
N TYR A 501 -1.65 -10.70 -20.03
CA TYR A 501 -1.37 -11.43 -18.79
C TYR A 501 -2.22 -12.70 -18.69
N GLU A 502 -1.72 -13.63 -17.87
CA GLU A 502 -2.45 -14.83 -17.49
C GLU A 502 -2.93 -14.68 -16.02
N LEU A 503 -4.22 -14.89 -15.80
CA LEU A 503 -4.82 -14.96 -14.48
C LEU A 503 -4.94 -16.40 -14.03
N THR A 504 -4.17 -16.79 -13.04
CA THR A 504 -4.23 -18.11 -12.41
C THR A 504 -4.64 -17.99 -10.95
N THR A 505 -4.96 -19.11 -10.30
CA THR A 505 -5.25 -19.14 -8.87
C THR A 505 -4.26 -20.05 -8.15
N VAL A 506 -3.74 -19.56 -7.02
CA VAL A 506 -2.81 -20.30 -6.17
C VAL A 506 -3.55 -20.71 -4.90
N ALA A 507 -3.75 -22.02 -4.70
CA ALA A 507 -4.41 -22.52 -3.50
C ALA A 507 -3.63 -22.15 -2.23
N ARG A 508 -4.32 -21.71 -1.19
CA ARG A 508 -3.79 -21.51 0.15
C ARG A 508 -4.22 -22.69 1.03
N ASN A 509 -3.42 -23.01 2.06
CA ASN A 509 -3.70 -24.17 2.91
C ASN A 509 -5.04 -24.03 3.62
N GLY A 510 -5.91 -25.04 3.47
CA GLY A 510 -7.26 -25.07 4.01
C GLY A 510 -7.37 -24.95 5.55
N GLU A 511 -6.28 -25.22 6.28
CA GLU A 511 -6.20 -25.05 7.73
C GLU A 511 -6.38 -23.58 8.16
N ILE A 512 -5.77 -22.64 7.47
CA ILE A 512 -5.90 -21.20 7.77
C ILE A 512 -7.33 -20.71 7.53
N CYS A 513 -7.97 -21.21 6.47
CA CYS A 513 -9.38 -20.91 6.19
C CYS A 513 -10.33 -21.49 7.25
N ALA A 514 -10.03 -22.68 7.77
CA ALA A 514 -10.83 -23.32 8.83
C ALA A 514 -10.73 -22.56 10.16
N GLU A 515 -9.54 -22.05 10.52
CA GLU A 515 -9.34 -21.22 11.70
C GLU A 515 -10.05 -19.86 11.58
N GLY A 516 -10.02 -19.23 10.40
CA GLY A 516 -10.77 -18.00 10.12
C GLY A 516 -12.28 -18.17 10.32
N ARG A 517 -12.86 -19.29 9.92
CA ARG A 517 -14.29 -19.61 10.16
C ARG A 517 -14.62 -19.71 11.66
N ARG A 518 -13.74 -20.30 12.47
CA ARG A 518 -13.96 -20.42 13.93
C ARG A 518 -13.91 -19.05 14.60
N ALA A 519 -12.99 -18.18 14.21
CA ALA A 519 -12.89 -16.82 14.74
C ALA A 519 -14.10 -15.95 14.37
N GLU A 520 -14.62 -16.06 13.15
CA GLU A 520 -15.84 -15.35 12.72
C GLU A 520 -17.11 -15.88 13.41
N LYS A 521 -17.23 -17.19 13.59
CA LYS A 521 -18.36 -17.79 14.28
C LYS A 521 -18.38 -17.41 15.76
N SER A 522 -17.22 -17.40 16.42
CA SER A 522 -17.06 -16.94 17.80
C SER A 522 -17.35 -15.43 17.96
N ARG A 523 -17.11 -14.61 16.94
CA ARG A 523 -17.48 -13.19 16.93
C ARG A 523 -18.97 -12.96 16.67
N ARG A 524 -19.62 -13.81 15.85
CA ARG A 524 -21.07 -13.74 15.60
C ARG A 524 -21.91 -14.24 16.79
N GLU A 525 -21.39 -15.16 17.59
CA GLU A 525 -22.06 -15.69 18.79
C GLU A 525 -21.88 -14.78 20.04
N LYS A 526 -21.02 -13.76 19.95
CA LYS A 526 -20.82 -12.77 21.05
C LYS A 526 -21.49 -11.42 20.81
N PHE A 527 -22.31 -11.31 19.73
CA PHE A 527 -23.07 -10.08 19.44
C PHE A 527 -24.58 -10.38 19.28
#